data_1aa843d2c3eab613f31383a4e293b9c7
#
_entry.id   1aa843d2c3eab613f31383a4e293b9c7
#
_cell.length_a   1.000
_cell.length_b   1.000
_cell.length_c   1.000
_cell.angle_alpha   90.00
_cell.angle_beta   90.00
_cell.angle_gamma   90.00
#
_symmetry.space_group_name_H-M   'P 1'
#
loop_
_entity.id
_entity.type
_entity.pdbx_description
1 polymer ?
#
loop_
_entity_poly.entity_id
_entity_poly.type
_entity_poly.pdbx_seq_one_letter_code
_entity_poly.pdbx_strand_id
1 'polypeptide(L)'
;MTFAVKFWGIRGSIACPSPEYIKYGGNTSCLEVIADDRHIVLDAGTGIRGLGKKFLAHDIREAHLLLTHTHWDHINGFPFFVPAYDPNRSIHIMAGHLNAEQGGIRYALSQQMDSPMFPVPLEAMRANLRFEDFEAGDEFNIAGVRVRTVPLNHPNGATGYRLEYNGK
;
A
#
# COMPACT_ATOMS: atom_id res chain seq x y z
N MET A 1 -5.09 12.60 20.46
CA MET A 1 -5.62 11.37 19.81
C MET A 1 -6.02 11.73 18.39
N THR A 2 -5.28 11.22 17.40
CA THR A 2 -5.51 11.47 15.97
C THR A 2 -6.00 10.19 15.32
N PHE A 3 -7.14 10.26 14.60
CA PHE A 3 -7.55 9.21 13.66
C PHE A 3 -8.01 9.90 12.39
N ALA A 4 -7.18 9.86 11.36
CA ALA A 4 -7.37 10.66 10.15
C ALA A 4 -6.99 9.86 8.90
N VAL A 5 -7.63 10.20 7.78
CA VAL A 5 -7.32 9.67 6.45
C VAL A 5 -6.77 10.81 5.59
N LYS A 6 -5.62 10.54 4.95
CA LYS A 6 -5.03 11.44 3.96
C LYS A 6 -4.97 10.77 2.59
N PHE A 7 -5.47 11.43 1.59
CA PHE A 7 -5.46 10.97 0.21
C PHE A 7 -4.17 11.42 -0.48
N TRP A 8 -3.40 10.48 -1.01
CA TRP A 8 -2.19 10.70 -1.80
C TRP A 8 -2.42 10.43 -3.28
N GLY A 9 -3.39 9.59 -3.59
CA GLY A 9 -3.85 9.28 -4.93
C GLY A 9 -5.25 8.70 -4.91
N ILE A 10 -6.07 9.08 -5.90
CA ILE A 10 -7.50 8.72 -5.97
C ILE A 10 -7.93 8.31 -7.38
N ARG A 11 -7.02 8.27 -8.36
CA ARG A 11 -7.37 7.87 -9.72
C ARG A 11 -7.37 6.36 -9.86
N GLY A 12 -8.33 5.85 -10.62
CA GLY A 12 -8.35 4.46 -11.05
C GLY A 12 -7.72 4.29 -12.44
N SER A 13 -7.28 3.10 -12.71
CA SER A 13 -6.70 2.62 -13.96
C SER A 13 -5.38 3.26 -14.37
N ILE A 14 -5.26 4.59 -14.40
CA ILE A 14 -4.04 5.27 -14.83
C ILE A 14 -3.89 6.64 -14.16
N ALA A 15 -2.66 7.09 -13.95
CA ALA A 15 -2.37 8.44 -13.49
C ALA A 15 -2.75 9.49 -14.56
N CYS A 16 -3.34 10.59 -14.10
CA CYS A 16 -3.87 11.69 -14.95
C CYS A 16 -3.13 12.99 -14.63
N PRO A 17 -2.02 13.32 -15.33
CA PRO A 17 -1.17 14.45 -14.98
C PRO A 17 -1.65 15.81 -15.49
N SER A 18 -2.78 15.90 -16.18
CA SER A 18 -3.23 17.14 -16.79
C SER A 18 -3.88 18.12 -15.81
N PRO A 19 -3.91 19.44 -16.12
CA PRO A 19 -4.42 20.48 -15.23
C PRO A 19 -5.86 20.30 -14.77
N GLU A 20 -6.71 19.66 -15.55
CA GLU A 20 -8.11 19.37 -15.21
C GLU A 20 -8.28 18.46 -13.98
N TYR A 21 -7.25 17.71 -13.64
CA TYR A 21 -7.26 16.82 -12.46
C TYR A 21 -6.65 17.45 -11.22
N ILE A 22 -6.23 18.72 -11.26
CA ILE A 22 -5.48 19.36 -10.17
C ILE A 22 -6.26 19.45 -8.85
N LYS A 23 -7.58 19.52 -8.91
CA LYS A 23 -8.44 19.67 -7.73
C LYS A 23 -8.23 18.55 -6.70
N TYR A 24 -8.13 17.30 -7.19
CA TYR A 24 -7.93 16.12 -6.32
C TYR A 24 -6.61 15.40 -6.63
N GLY A 25 -5.82 15.91 -7.56
CA GLY A 25 -4.59 15.31 -8.03
C GLY A 25 -4.78 14.21 -9.05
N GLY A 26 -3.73 13.88 -9.77
CA GLY A 26 -3.70 12.90 -10.86
C GLY A 26 -3.10 11.55 -10.47
N ASN A 27 -2.70 11.32 -9.22
CA ASN A 27 -2.09 10.07 -8.79
C ASN A 27 -3.12 8.95 -8.62
N THR A 28 -2.70 7.72 -8.88
CA THR A 28 -3.48 6.51 -8.63
C THR A 28 -3.49 6.13 -7.16
N SER A 29 -4.35 5.17 -6.79
CA SER A 29 -4.78 4.81 -5.45
C SER A 29 -3.65 4.72 -4.43
N CYS A 30 -3.68 5.60 -3.44
CA CYS A 30 -2.85 5.54 -2.24
C CYS A 30 -3.48 6.40 -1.14
N LEU A 31 -3.85 5.78 -0.02
CA LEU A 31 -4.39 6.47 1.14
C LEU A 31 -3.50 6.20 2.35
N GLU A 32 -3.38 7.17 3.22
CA GLU A 32 -2.69 7.03 4.51
C GLU A 32 -3.71 7.19 5.63
N VAL A 33 -3.85 6.17 6.47
CA VAL A 33 -4.60 6.22 7.72
C VAL A 33 -3.60 6.46 8.84
N ILE A 34 -3.81 7.52 9.59
CA ILE A 34 -2.96 7.94 10.71
C ILE A 34 -3.74 7.70 12.00
N ALA A 35 -3.24 6.79 12.84
CA ALA A 35 -3.76 6.50 14.18
C ALA A 35 -2.69 6.85 15.22
N ASP A 36 -2.72 8.08 15.73
CA ASP A 36 -1.67 8.73 16.52
C ASP A 36 -0.31 8.71 15.79
N ASP A 37 0.63 7.87 16.20
CA ASP A 37 1.97 7.69 15.61
C ASP A 37 2.07 6.52 14.61
N ARG A 38 0.95 5.86 14.33
CA ARG A 38 0.91 4.67 13.45
C ARG A 38 0.46 5.07 12.06
N HIS A 39 1.11 4.50 11.06
CA HIS A 39 0.85 4.75 9.65
C HIS A 39 0.43 3.47 8.95
N ILE A 40 -0.84 3.42 8.54
CA ILE A 40 -1.39 2.34 7.71
C ILE A 40 -1.64 2.94 6.33
N VAL A 41 -1.09 2.32 5.31
CA VAL A 41 -1.21 2.75 3.91
C VAL A 41 -2.12 1.78 3.19
N LEU A 42 -3.11 2.29 2.48
CA LEU A 42 -3.97 1.50 1.62
C LEU A 42 -3.56 1.76 0.17
N ASP A 43 -3.12 0.72 -0.51
CA ASP A 43 -2.58 0.69 -1.87
C ASP A 43 -1.29 1.49 -2.10
N ALA A 44 -0.59 1.09 -3.15
CA ALA A 44 0.71 1.58 -3.55
C ALA A 44 0.73 2.09 -5.02
N GLY A 45 -0.35 2.75 -5.44
CA GLY A 45 -0.38 3.46 -6.72
C GLY A 45 0.59 4.63 -6.73
N THR A 46 0.59 5.44 -7.78
CA THR A 46 1.58 6.53 -7.95
C THR A 46 1.60 7.55 -6.81
N GLY A 47 0.50 7.64 -6.03
CA GLY A 47 0.42 8.49 -4.84
C GLY A 47 1.44 8.14 -3.75
N ILE A 48 1.88 6.88 -3.66
CA ILE A 48 2.84 6.43 -2.63
C ILE A 48 4.20 7.13 -2.76
N ARG A 49 4.56 7.63 -3.94
CA ARG A 49 5.78 8.40 -4.14
C ARG A 49 5.78 9.70 -3.31
N GLY A 50 4.64 10.39 -3.26
CA GLY A 50 4.46 11.59 -2.41
C GLY A 50 4.48 11.24 -0.93
N LEU A 51 3.80 10.17 -0.54
CA LEU A 51 3.83 9.63 0.81
C LEU A 51 5.26 9.28 1.26
N GLY A 52 6.03 8.63 0.40
CA GLY A 52 7.43 8.28 0.68
C GLY A 52 8.29 9.50 1.03
N LYS A 53 8.11 10.62 0.31
CA LYS A 53 8.79 11.88 0.65
C LYS A 53 8.41 12.39 2.05
N LYS A 54 7.12 12.30 2.41
CA LYS A 54 6.68 12.63 3.78
C LYS A 54 7.35 11.74 4.81
N PHE A 55 7.40 10.43 4.59
CA PHE A 55 8.03 9.49 5.52
C PHE A 55 9.50 9.82 5.78
N LEU A 56 10.24 10.18 4.74
CA LEU A 56 11.63 10.61 4.88
C LEU A 56 11.73 11.93 5.64
N ALA A 57 10.91 12.92 5.31
CA ALA A 57 10.96 14.26 5.93
C ALA A 57 10.60 14.26 7.42
N HIS A 58 9.78 13.31 7.89
CA HIS A 58 9.33 13.20 9.28
C HIS A 58 9.94 12.00 10.02
N ASP A 59 10.94 11.34 9.43
CA ASP A 59 11.61 10.13 9.97
C ASP A 59 10.62 9.02 10.41
N ILE A 60 9.54 8.81 9.64
CA ILE A 60 8.58 7.73 9.88
C ILE A 60 9.23 6.42 9.46
N ARG A 61 9.56 5.57 10.43
CA ARG A 61 10.38 4.37 10.22
C ARG A 61 9.58 3.09 10.05
N GLU A 62 8.32 3.08 10.49
CA GLU A 62 7.45 1.91 10.43
C GLU A 62 6.15 2.24 9.70
N ALA A 63 5.70 1.32 8.86
CA ALA A 63 4.42 1.41 8.18
C ALA A 63 3.85 0.02 7.86
N HIS A 64 2.52 -0.04 7.78
CA HIS A 64 1.78 -1.20 7.29
C HIS A 64 1.14 -0.82 5.95
N LEU A 65 1.45 -1.58 4.91
CA LEU A 65 0.89 -1.42 3.57
C LEU A 65 -0.13 -2.53 3.32
N LEU A 66 -1.39 -2.18 3.30
CA LEU A 66 -2.51 -3.09 3.01
C LEU A 66 -2.92 -2.91 1.55
N LEU A 67 -2.80 -3.93 0.73
CA LEU A 67 -3.21 -3.86 -0.66
C LEU A 67 -4.63 -4.37 -0.82
N THR A 68 -5.47 -3.57 -1.47
CA THR A 68 -6.82 -3.99 -1.83
C THR A 68 -6.77 -5.09 -2.89
N HIS A 69 -5.95 -4.91 -3.90
CA HIS A 69 -5.63 -5.87 -4.95
C HIS A 69 -4.38 -5.44 -5.74
N THR A 70 -3.96 -6.26 -6.69
CA THR A 70 -2.70 -6.07 -7.43
C THR A 70 -2.87 -5.60 -8.87
N HIS A 71 -3.97 -4.93 -9.24
CA HIS A 71 -4.00 -4.21 -10.50
C HIS A 71 -2.97 -3.08 -10.51
N TRP A 72 -2.44 -2.76 -11.68
CA TRP A 72 -1.28 -1.87 -11.82
C TRP A 72 -1.43 -0.52 -11.13
N ASP A 73 -2.58 0.09 -11.24
CA ASP A 73 -2.86 1.40 -10.63
C ASP A 73 -2.84 1.38 -9.10
N HIS A 74 -2.90 0.20 -8.48
CA HIS A 74 -2.80 -0.01 -7.04
C HIS A 74 -1.40 -0.39 -6.57
N ILE A 75 -0.47 -0.76 -7.47
CA ILE A 75 0.88 -1.21 -7.10
C ILE A 75 2.01 -0.53 -7.88
N ASN A 76 1.72 0.18 -8.99
CA ASN A 76 2.74 0.74 -9.89
C ASN A 76 3.65 1.80 -9.25
N GLY A 77 3.25 2.39 -8.14
CA GLY A 77 4.08 3.31 -7.37
C GLY A 77 5.05 2.63 -6.40
N PHE A 78 4.82 1.35 -6.06
CA PHE A 78 5.62 0.63 -5.08
C PHE A 78 7.12 0.63 -5.38
N PRO A 79 7.59 0.40 -6.62
CA PRO A 79 9.01 0.46 -6.96
C PRO A 79 9.66 1.83 -6.70
N PHE A 80 8.86 2.88 -6.58
CA PHE A 80 9.28 4.27 -6.33
C PHE A 80 9.05 4.72 -4.88
N PHE A 81 8.73 3.80 -3.99
CA PHE A 81 8.57 4.06 -2.56
C PHE A 81 9.94 4.10 -1.88
N VAL A 82 10.60 5.26 -1.92
CA VAL A 82 11.97 5.43 -1.45
C VAL A 82 12.23 4.89 -0.04
N PRO A 83 11.30 4.97 0.96
CA PRO A 83 11.49 4.36 2.26
C PRO A 83 11.79 2.86 2.24
N ALA A 84 11.34 2.13 1.22
CA ALA A 84 11.61 0.69 1.08
C ALA A 84 13.09 0.37 0.76
N TYR A 85 13.87 1.35 0.36
CA TYR A 85 15.32 1.19 0.10
C TYR A 85 16.22 1.54 1.30
N ASP A 86 15.65 2.09 2.38
CA ASP A 86 16.38 2.48 3.58
C ASP A 86 16.43 1.31 4.59
N PRO A 87 17.62 0.74 4.91
CA PRO A 87 17.74 -0.40 5.82
C PRO A 87 17.31 -0.11 7.27
N ASN A 88 17.12 1.16 7.64
CA ASN A 88 16.67 1.56 8.97
C ASN A 88 15.14 1.61 9.10
N ARG A 89 14.40 1.14 8.10
CA ARG A 89 12.93 1.16 8.08
C ARG A 89 12.34 -0.23 8.03
N SER A 90 11.11 -0.35 8.52
CA SER A 90 10.33 -1.58 8.51
C SER A 90 8.99 -1.34 7.85
N ILE A 91 8.64 -2.18 6.87
CA ILE A 91 7.39 -2.08 6.13
C ILE A 91 6.75 -3.46 6.09
N HIS A 92 5.57 -3.56 6.68
CA HIS A 92 4.77 -4.77 6.66
C HIS A 92 3.74 -4.67 5.53
N ILE A 93 3.86 -5.53 4.53
CA ILE A 93 3.04 -5.53 3.32
C ILE A 93 2.08 -6.71 3.40
N MET A 94 0.78 -6.43 3.31
CA MET A 94 -0.28 -7.40 3.53
C MET A 94 -1.30 -7.39 2.39
N ALA A 95 -1.80 -8.56 2.00
CA ALA A 95 -2.83 -8.70 0.98
C ALA A 95 -3.76 -9.89 1.27
N GLY A 96 -5.06 -9.74 1.01
CA GLY A 96 -6.07 -10.77 1.29
C GLY A 96 -6.83 -11.28 0.07
N HIS A 97 -6.41 -10.90 -1.15
CA HIS A 97 -7.11 -11.27 -2.40
C HIS A 97 -6.38 -12.34 -3.21
N LEU A 98 -5.13 -12.66 -2.86
CA LEU A 98 -4.32 -13.65 -3.55
C LEU A 98 -4.51 -15.04 -2.91
N ASN A 99 -4.45 -16.08 -3.74
CA ASN A 99 -4.42 -17.45 -3.27
C ASN A 99 -3.03 -18.08 -3.42
N ALA A 100 -2.82 -19.27 -2.87
CA ALA A 100 -1.53 -19.96 -2.92
C ALA A 100 -1.04 -20.25 -4.35
N GLU A 101 -1.97 -20.45 -5.30
CA GLU A 101 -1.63 -20.71 -6.72
C GLU A 101 -1.07 -19.46 -7.41
N GLN A 102 -1.44 -18.26 -6.93
CA GLN A 102 -0.97 -16.96 -7.43
C GLN A 102 0.37 -16.54 -6.83
N GLY A 103 0.95 -17.36 -5.93
CA GLY A 103 2.29 -17.14 -5.35
C GLY A 103 2.37 -16.06 -4.28
N GLY A 104 1.24 -15.45 -3.87
CA GLY A 104 1.18 -14.46 -2.81
C GLY A 104 1.70 -13.08 -3.16
N ILE A 105 1.62 -12.16 -2.20
CA ILE A 105 1.93 -10.74 -2.44
C ILE A 105 3.41 -10.47 -2.73
N ARG A 106 4.31 -11.20 -2.09
CA ARG A 106 5.74 -11.06 -2.40
C ARG A 106 6.03 -11.38 -3.86
N TYR A 107 5.45 -12.48 -4.38
CA TYR A 107 5.62 -12.88 -5.77
C TYR A 107 5.04 -11.83 -6.72
N ALA A 108 3.80 -11.37 -6.47
CA ALA A 108 3.16 -10.37 -7.31
C ALA A 108 4.00 -9.07 -7.42
N LEU A 109 4.55 -8.58 -6.30
CA LEU A 109 5.40 -7.39 -6.31
C LEU A 109 6.77 -7.64 -6.93
N SER A 110 7.35 -8.85 -6.80
CA SER A 110 8.60 -9.17 -7.48
C SER A 110 8.42 -9.21 -9.00
N GLN A 111 7.32 -9.76 -9.49
CA GLN A 111 7.05 -9.86 -10.93
C GLN A 111 6.94 -8.47 -11.60
N GLN A 112 6.33 -7.47 -10.95
CA GLN A 112 6.31 -6.12 -11.55
C GLN A 112 7.69 -5.45 -11.55
N MET A 113 8.62 -5.92 -10.71
CA MET A 113 9.99 -5.40 -10.59
C MET A 113 11.02 -6.27 -11.29
N ASP A 114 10.59 -7.17 -12.17
CA ASP A 114 11.48 -8.06 -12.91
C ASP A 114 11.76 -7.57 -14.33
N SER A 115 12.93 -7.98 -14.84
CA SER A 115 13.34 -7.74 -16.23
C SER A 115 12.43 -8.52 -17.20
N PRO A 116 12.09 -7.93 -18.36
CA PRO A 116 12.55 -6.65 -18.93
C PRO A 116 11.70 -5.44 -18.55
N MET A 117 10.66 -5.61 -17.72
CA MET A 117 9.70 -4.53 -17.43
C MET A 117 10.23 -3.48 -16.46
N PHE A 118 11.08 -3.90 -15.52
CA PHE A 118 11.68 -3.00 -14.54
C PHE A 118 13.16 -3.35 -14.30
N PRO A 119 14.07 -2.33 -14.20
CA PRO A 119 15.51 -2.58 -14.13
C PRO A 119 16.04 -2.86 -12.71
N VAL A 120 15.22 -2.67 -11.67
CA VAL A 120 15.63 -2.79 -10.27
C VAL A 120 14.79 -3.89 -9.60
N PRO A 121 15.37 -5.03 -9.25
CA PRO A 121 14.63 -6.13 -8.64
C PRO A 121 14.18 -5.79 -7.20
N LEU A 122 13.17 -6.52 -6.71
CA LEU A 122 12.62 -6.33 -5.36
C LEU A 122 13.71 -6.43 -4.27
N GLU A 123 14.71 -7.28 -4.47
CA GLU A 123 15.83 -7.50 -3.55
C GLU A 123 16.75 -6.28 -3.38
N ALA A 124 16.65 -5.29 -4.25
CA ALA A 124 17.35 -4.01 -4.08
C ALA A 124 16.75 -3.15 -2.97
N MET A 125 15.51 -3.41 -2.57
CA MET A 125 14.87 -2.79 -1.43
C MET A 125 15.47 -3.35 -0.13
N ARG A 126 16.13 -2.49 0.67
CA ARG A 126 16.92 -2.88 1.84
C ARG A 126 16.19 -2.69 3.17
N ALA A 127 15.02 -2.07 3.18
CA ALA A 127 14.19 -2.01 4.37
C ALA A 127 13.85 -3.43 4.86
N ASN A 128 13.55 -3.57 6.14
CA ASN A 128 12.97 -4.80 6.67
C ASN A 128 11.56 -4.97 6.11
N LEU A 129 11.46 -5.64 4.95
CA LEU A 129 10.18 -5.93 4.29
C LEU A 129 9.63 -7.25 4.81
N ARG A 130 8.47 -7.19 5.45
CA ARG A 130 7.69 -8.36 5.80
C ARG A 130 6.50 -8.46 4.85
N PHE A 131 6.28 -9.64 4.29
CA PHE A 131 5.15 -9.95 3.42
C PHE A 131 4.22 -10.93 4.12
N GLU A 132 2.93 -10.66 4.10
CA GLU A 132 1.93 -11.50 4.73
C GLU A 132 0.69 -11.58 3.85
N ASP A 133 0.31 -12.80 3.49
CA ASP A 133 -0.95 -13.09 2.83
C ASP A 133 -1.95 -13.57 3.90
N PHE A 134 -3.19 -13.08 3.82
CA PHE A 134 -4.31 -13.48 4.68
C PHE A 134 -5.53 -13.78 3.81
N GLU A 135 -6.62 -14.26 4.38
CA GLU A 135 -7.86 -14.49 3.66
C GLU A 135 -8.82 -13.30 3.81
N ALA A 136 -9.38 -12.81 2.70
CA ALA A 136 -10.40 -11.75 2.76
C ALA A 136 -11.63 -12.24 3.53
N GLY A 137 -11.96 -11.57 4.63
CA GLY A 137 -12.90 -12.00 5.67
C GLY A 137 -12.24 -12.08 7.04
N ASP A 138 -10.93 -12.18 7.09
CA ASP A 138 -10.16 -12.18 8.34
C ASP A 138 -10.27 -10.85 9.09
N GLU A 139 -10.09 -10.94 10.40
CA GLU A 139 -10.00 -9.81 11.31
C GLU A 139 -8.69 -9.89 12.09
N PHE A 140 -7.95 -8.80 12.15
CA PHE A 140 -6.67 -8.71 12.85
C PHE A 140 -6.43 -7.32 13.46
N ASN A 141 -5.35 -7.16 14.21
CA ASN A 141 -4.99 -5.91 14.85
C ASN A 141 -3.61 -5.43 14.37
N ILE A 142 -3.54 -4.17 14.00
CA ILE A 142 -2.29 -3.48 13.65
C ILE A 142 -2.04 -2.41 14.71
N ALA A 143 -1.15 -2.70 15.67
CA ALA A 143 -0.71 -1.75 16.69
C ALA A 143 -1.86 -1.00 17.40
N GLY A 144 -2.97 -1.71 17.71
CA GLY A 144 -4.15 -1.15 18.38
C GLY A 144 -5.25 -0.66 17.42
N VAL A 145 -5.01 -0.68 16.11
CA VAL A 145 -6.05 -0.46 15.10
C VAL A 145 -6.66 -1.82 14.73
N ARG A 146 -7.97 -1.99 14.97
CA ARG A 146 -8.70 -3.17 14.54
C ARG A 146 -8.99 -3.07 13.05
N VAL A 147 -8.59 -4.10 12.32
CA VAL A 147 -8.82 -4.22 10.87
C VAL A 147 -9.78 -5.37 10.62
N ARG A 148 -10.89 -5.08 9.97
CA ARG A 148 -11.82 -6.09 9.45
C ARG A 148 -11.76 -6.07 7.93
N THR A 149 -11.77 -7.24 7.34
CA THR A 149 -11.68 -7.38 5.90
C THR A 149 -12.91 -8.06 5.33
N VAL A 150 -13.14 -7.87 4.02
CA VAL A 150 -14.25 -8.50 3.30
C VAL A 150 -13.84 -8.70 1.84
N PRO A 151 -14.20 -9.83 1.22
CA PRO A 151 -14.00 -9.99 -0.21
C PRO A 151 -14.92 -9.06 -1.00
N LEU A 152 -14.38 -8.43 -2.05
CA LEU A 152 -15.12 -7.57 -2.94
C LEU A 152 -15.32 -8.25 -4.30
N ASN A 153 -16.47 -7.97 -4.94
CA ASN A 153 -16.74 -8.42 -6.31
C ASN A 153 -15.95 -7.54 -7.31
N HIS A 154 -14.77 -8.02 -7.65
CA HIS A 154 -13.83 -7.33 -8.57
C HIS A 154 -13.10 -8.38 -9.41
N PRO A 155 -12.75 -8.11 -10.69
CA PRO A 155 -11.94 -9.04 -11.49
C PRO A 155 -10.63 -9.40 -10.77
N ASN A 156 -10.33 -10.71 -10.69
CA ASN A 156 -9.18 -11.27 -9.95
C ASN A 156 -9.26 -11.13 -8.42
N GLY A 157 -10.40 -10.73 -7.86
CA GLY A 157 -10.59 -10.52 -6.44
C GLY A 157 -10.07 -9.18 -5.94
N ALA A 158 -10.62 -8.71 -4.84
CA ALA A 158 -10.12 -7.57 -4.08
C ALA A 158 -10.57 -7.66 -2.63
N THR A 159 -9.87 -6.98 -1.73
CA THR A 159 -10.14 -6.92 -0.31
C THR A 159 -10.63 -5.53 0.08
N GLY A 160 -11.80 -5.46 0.70
CA GLY A 160 -12.29 -4.27 1.39
C GLY A 160 -11.77 -4.23 2.83
N TYR A 161 -11.46 -3.04 3.33
CA TYR A 161 -10.94 -2.82 4.68
C TYR A 161 -11.83 -1.89 5.48
N ARG A 162 -12.13 -2.27 6.72
CA ARG A 162 -12.69 -1.41 7.75
C ARG A 162 -11.68 -1.29 8.89
N LEU A 163 -11.27 -0.06 9.20
CA LEU A 163 -10.33 0.24 10.27
C LEU A 163 -11.08 0.92 11.42
N GLU A 164 -10.85 0.45 12.63
CA GLU A 164 -11.44 1.00 13.84
C GLU A 164 -10.33 1.32 14.85
N TYR A 165 -10.37 2.54 15.41
CA TYR A 165 -9.40 2.97 16.41
C TYR A 165 -10.09 3.82 17.47
N ASN A 166 -9.97 3.42 18.75
CA ASN A 166 -10.54 4.13 19.90
C ASN A 166 -12.02 4.49 19.72
N GLY A 167 -12.83 3.54 19.27
CA GLY A 167 -14.28 3.67 19.11
C GLY A 167 -14.74 4.49 17.90
N LYS A 168 -13.83 4.82 16.99
CA LYS A 168 -14.12 5.48 15.71
C LYS A 168 -13.86 4.55 14.56
#